data_94d815f523724e56910fc85d160ddc68
#
_entry.id   94d815f523724e56910fc85d160ddc68
#
_cell.length_a   1.000
_cell.length_b   1.000
_cell.length_c   1.000
_cell.angle_alpha   90.00
_cell.angle_beta   90.00
_cell.angle_gamma   90.00
#
_symmetry.space_group_name_H-M   'P 1'
#
loop_
_entity.id
_entity.type
_entity.pdbx_description
1 polymer ?
#
loop_
_entity_poly.entity_id
_entity_poly.type
_entity_poly.pdbx_seq_one_letter_code
_entity_poly.pdbx_strand_id
1 'polypeptide(L)'
;MADDVALYRKYRPQSPEEVVGQEHVVRALVGAVREGRLSHAFLFCGPRGTGKTSTARILAKMVNCEKGPTAEPCGVCDQCVAIREGIHLDVVEIDAASHGGVDDARELRERAPTAPAMGREKVYILDEAQRLSREAFDALLKIFEEPPPGVRFVLATTEPHKMPATIVSRCQRFDFRRISTETLVALVEHVAEREGFTIDRPAADAIARMAEGSAREAEKLLEQTSVLGGGTITGATVEALLGAPQGDAMFELADAVSIGDARGVFEVVERLVQEGNDLRHFTGQALGHFRDLLLVRSAPEEPAVLEASPERHGRLAAQAGKFTVGELSRVLSLLVAAQTDMRWTTSPRLTLELALLRATVPEADPNAAGLASRIERLERLAGVSQPSQPSTAEAEAVPAVGPAPLRPASPHPTPGSATPARLTEAPASAATAPEEVGRVPAEPSPESTPAPAPHAPDAGALDVTAIRRSWAQLLDRLGERRQMILQASLESVTAAAYDGETLELAFPPGKKFAVQKVQSKHQEFREAFADVFGVRPRIRCVAREPLVDAPLIEDDEPSPSHEDAVARLKQELGAEVEEVEEVGP
;
A
#
# COMPACT_ATOMS: atom_id res chain seq x y z
N MET A 1 37.73 16.23 12.29
CA MET A 1 36.90 15.38 11.43
C MET A 1 35.62 15.17 12.24
N ALA A 2 34.71 16.14 12.14
CA ALA A 2 33.45 16.13 12.86
C ALA A 2 32.40 15.49 11.95
N ASP A 3 31.87 14.41 12.47
CA ASP A 3 30.55 13.81 12.29
C ASP A 3 29.86 13.99 10.92
N ASP A 4 30.19 13.11 10.03
CA ASP A 4 29.46 12.84 8.78
C ASP A 4 28.19 11.99 9.08
N VAL A 5 27.45 12.41 10.10
CA VAL A 5 26.19 11.76 10.51
C VAL A 5 25.03 12.54 9.90
N ALA A 6 24.24 11.87 9.06
CA ALA A 6 23.05 12.46 8.43
C ALA A 6 22.14 13.17 9.43
N LEU A 7 21.59 14.34 9.06
CA LEU A 7 20.82 15.22 9.95
C LEU A 7 19.65 14.47 10.63
N TYR A 8 18.92 13.62 9.90
CA TYR A 8 17.82 12.84 10.46
C TYR A 8 18.24 11.84 11.55
N ARG A 9 19.55 11.49 11.66
CA ARG A 9 20.11 10.70 12.77
C ARG A 9 20.57 11.58 13.90
N LYS A 10 21.23 12.69 13.58
CA LYS A 10 21.76 13.67 14.54
C LYS A 10 20.66 14.33 15.35
N TYR A 11 19.55 14.71 14.71
CA TYR A 11 18.41 15.38 15.32
C TYR A 11 17.26 14.42 15.71
N ARG A 12 17.54 13.11 15.76
CA ARG A 12 16.56 12.16 16.24
C ARG A 12 16.14 12.48 17.67
N PRO A 13 14.82 12.66 17.97
CA PRO A 13 14.35 12.98 19.31
C PRO A 13 14.87 12.02 20.38
N GLN A 14 15.36 12.57 21.48
CA GLN A 14 15.97 11.86 22.62
C GLN A 14 15.12 11.93 23.89
N SER A 15 14.21 12.90 23.98
CA SER A 15 13.28 13.12 25.08
C SER A 15 11.84 13.25 24.58
N PRO A 16 10.82 13.08 25.45
CA PRO A 16 9.42 13.25 25.05
C PRO A 16 9.11 14.63 24.46
N GLU A 17 9.74 15.69 24.98
CA GLU A 17 9.50 17.06 24.57
C GLU A 17 10.03 17.36 23.16
N GLU A 18 11.04 16.60 22.69
CA GLU A 18 11.62 16.75 21.37
C GLU A 18 10.78 16.07 20.26
N VAL A 19 9.73 15.32 20.63
CA VAL A 19 8.87 14.65 19.65
C VAL A 19 7.85 15.64 19.09
N VAL A 20 8.07 16.07 17.87
CA VAL A 20 7.33 17.15 17.21
C VAL A 20 6.00 16.63 16.61
N GLY A 21 4.90 17.35 16.82
CA GLY A 21 3.60 17.10 16.19
C GLY A 21 2.84 15.87 16.69
N GLN A 22 3.30 15.24 17.81
CA GLN A 22 2.67 14.04 18.38
C GLN A 22 2.31 14.23 19.86
N GLU A 23 1.90 15.43 20.26
CA GLU A 23 1.65 15.82 21.66
C GLU A 23 0.65 14.90 22.34
N HIS A 24 -0.34 14.39 21.60
CA HIS A 24 -1.38 13.47 22.11
C HIS A 24 -0.78 12.10 22.48
N VAL A 25 0.16 11.57 21.68
CA VAL A 25 0.86 10.31 21.98
C VAL A 25 1.80 10.50 23.14
N VAL A 26 2.63 11.54 23.11
CA VAL A 26 3.61 11.87 24.16
C VAL A 26 2.92 12.05 25.50
N ARG A 27 1.84 12.84 25.55
CA ARG A 27 1.07 13.09 26.78
C ARG A 27 0.51 11.79 27.37
N ALA A 28 -0.03 10.91 26.53
CA ALA A 28 -0.58 9.63 26.99
C ALA A 28 0.50 8.69 27.52
N LEU A 29 1.67 8.60 26.87
CA LEU A 29 2.80 7.78 27.32
C LEU A 29 3.41 8.31 28.63
N VAL A 30 3.65 9.61 28.70
CA VAL A 30 4.12 10.30 29.92
C VAL A 30 3.17 10.06 31.09
N GLY A 31 1.86 10.19 30.86
CA GLY A 31 0.83 9.91 31.86
C GLY A 31 0.88 8.47 32.35
N ALA A 32 0.95 7.50 31.42
CA ALA A 32 1.03 6.08 31.76
C ALA A 32 2.30 5.72 32.59
N VAL A 33 3.42 6.34 32.27
CA VAL A 33 4.67 6.16 33.05
C VAL A 33 4.53 6.74 34.47
N ARG A 34 4.00 7.97 34.60
CA ARG A 34 3.81 8.63 35.91
C ARG A 34 2.86 7.86 36.81
N GLU A 35 1.84 7.23 36.23
CA GLU A 35 0.85 6.44 36.96
C GLU A 35 1.27 4.98 37.19
N GLY A 36 2.40 4.55 36.65
CA GLY A 36 2.88 3.16 36.73
C GLY A 36 1.97 2.16 36.00
N ARG A 37 1.18 2.62 35.02
CA ARG A 37 0.18 1.82 34.26
C ARG A 37 0.58 1.61 32.81
N LEU A 38 1.83 1.23 32.59
CA LEU A 38 2.31 0.91 31.24
C LEU A 38 1.81 -0.45 30.79
N SER A 39 1.25 -0.53 29.58
CA SER A 39 0.91 -1.79 28.92
C SER A 39 2.16 -2.62 28.64
N HIS A 40 2.00 -3.94 28.54
CA HIS A 40 3.06 -4.85 28.10
C HIS A 40 3.32 -4.78 26.59
N ALA A 41 2.34 -4.33 25.78
CA ALA A 41 2.46 -4.23 24.34
C ALA A 41 1.84 -2.94 23.82
N PHE A 42 2.57 -2.28 22.92
CA PHE A 42 2.18 -1.04 22.25
C PHE A 42 2.17 -1.25 20.75
N LEU A 43 1.21 -0.63 20.07
CA LEU A 43 1.14 -0.60 18.61
C LEU A 43 1.16 0.86 18.13
N PHE A 44 2.28 1.28 17.55
CA PHE A 44 2.49 2.62 16.99
C PHE A 44 2.15 2.60 15.51
N CYS A 45 1.04 3.21 15.14
CA CYS A 45 0.52 3.27 13.78
C CYS A 45 0.74 4.64 13.17
N GLY A 46 1.09 4.72 11.89
CA GLY A 46 1.13 6.01 11.18
C GLY A 46 2.17 6.09 10.07
N PRO A 47 2.22 7.19 9.31
CA PRO A 47 3.12 7.36 8.19
C PRO A 47 4.59 7.25 8.57
N ARG A 48 5.46 7.02 7.56
CA ARG A 48 6.91 6.95 7.77
C ARG A 48 7.45 8.33 8.18
N GLY A 49 8.47 8.34 9.06
CA GLY A 49 9.15 9.57 9.46
C GLY A 49 8.38 10.47 10.45
N THR A 50 7.29 9.97 11.06
CA THR A 50 6.49 10.69 12.07
C THR A 50 6.94 10.46 13.52
N GLY A 51 8.08 9.76 13.74
CA GLY A 51 8.68 9.60 15.08
C GLY A 51 8.35 8.29 15.79
N LYS A 52 7.69 7.29 15.17
CA LYS A 52 7.31 6.01 15.81
C LYS A 52 8.48 5.31 16.51
N THR A 53 9.53 4.99 15.77
CA THR A 53 10.73 4.30 16.30
C THR A 53 11.49 5.16 17.30
N SER A 54 11.53 6.48 17.10
CA SER A 54 12.14 7.41 18.07
C SER A 54 11.37 7.41 19.40
N THR A 55 10.04 7.47 19.36
CA THR A 55 9.18 7.40 20.54
C THR A 55 9.30 6.04 21.25
N ALA A 56 9.46 4.95 20.50
CA ALA A 56 9.71 3.63 21.08
C ALA A 56 11.03 3.60 21.88
N ARG A 57 12.10 4.20 21.36
CA ARG A 57 13.37 4.34 22.09
C ARG A 57 13.27 5.28 23.30
N ILE A 58 12.48 6.35 23.19
CA ILE A 58 12.19 7.24 24.32
C ILE A 58 11.46 6.47 25.43
N LEU A 59 10.44 5.67 25.07
CA LEU A 59 9.75 4.82 26.04
C LEU A 59 10.72 3.83 26.69
N ALA A 60 11.63 3.21 25.95
CA ALA A 60 12.66 2.33 26.49
C ALA A 60 13.58 3.07 27.47
N LYS A 61 13.94 4.35 27.22
CA LYS A 61 14.67 5.21 28.16
C LYS A 61 13.85 5.54 29.40
N MET A 62 12.54 5.84 29.24
CA MET A 62 11.66 6.16 30.37
C MET A 62 11.58 5.01 31.39
N VAL A 63 11.57 3.76 30.92
CA VAL A 63 11.50 2.59 31.81
C VAL A 63 12.87 2.17 32.36
N ASN A 64 13.94 2.33 31.59
CA ASN A 64 15.28 1.84 31.95
C ASN A 64 16.25 2.90 32.51
N CYS A 65 15.93 4.20 32.45
CA CYS A 65 16.77 5.24 33.01
C CYS A 65 17.09 4.96 34.49
N GLU A 66 18.31 5.20 34.92
CA GLU A 66 18.72 5.00 36.33
C GLU A 66 17.82 5.74 37.32
N LYS A 67 17.28 6.91 36.94
CA LYS A 67 16.30 7.69 37.71
C LYS A 67 14.86 7.18 37.57
N GLY A 68 14.63 6.14 36.73
CA GLY A 68 13.30 5.71 36.36
C GLY A 68 12.71 4.55 37.18
N PRO A 69 11.51 4.12 36.83
CA PRO A 69 10.72 4.61 35.71
C PRO A 69 10.38 6.09 35.82
N THR A 70 10.64 6.87 34.79
CA THR A 70 10.45 8.33 34.80
C THR A 70 9.89 8.85 33.47
N ALA A 71 9.06 9.87 33.55
CA ALA A 71 8.57 10.60 32.38
C ALA A 71 9.68 11.44 31.71
N GLU A 72 10.74 11.76 32.45
CA GLU A 72 11.85 12.63 32.02
C GLU A 72 13.17 11.86 32.12
N PRO A 73 13.50 11.03 31.10
CA PRO A 73 14.77 10.29 31.12
C PRO A 73 15.97 11.25 31.06
N CYS A 74 16.99 10.98 31.89
CA CYS A 74 18.09 11.93 32.08
C CYS A 74 19.00 12.13 30.86
N GLY A 75 18.96 11.23 29.85
CA GLY A 75 19.76 11.31 28.63
C GLY A 75 21.27 11.06 28.78
N VAL A 76 21.82 11.01 30.01
CA VAL A 76 23.26 10.99 30.30
C VAL A 76 23.75 9.75 31.05
N CYS A 77 22.86 8.98 31.68
CA CYS A 77 23.27 7.72 32.33
C CYS A 77 23.60 6.63 31.30
N ASP A 78 24.31 5.59 31.71
CA ASP A 78 24.75 4.52 30.83
C ASP A 78 23.60 3.86 30.10
N GLN A 79 22.45 3.67 30.72
CA GLN A 79 21.25 3.13 30.10
C GLN A 79 20.73 4.05 28.96
N CYS A 80 20.60 5.35 29.24
CA CYS A 80 20.12 6.31 28.27
C CYS A 80 21.06 6.47 27.06
N VAL A 81 22.38 6.44 27.33
CA VAL A 81 23.41 6.53 26.28
C VAL A 81 23.40 5.27 25.44
N ALA A 82 23.41 4.08 26.02
CA ALA A 82 23.38 2.81 25.30
C ALA A 82 22.12 2.66 24.42
N ILE A 83 20.94 3.11 24.91
CA ILE A 83 19.71 3.10 24.11
C ILE A 83 19.80 4.08 22.94
N ARG A 84 20.38 5.28 23.14
CA ARG A 84 20.60 6.26 22.08
C ARG A 84 21.47 5.70 20.97
N GLU A 85 22.56 5.01 21.35
CA GLU A 85 23.53 4.43 20.42
C GLU A 85 23.05 3.09 19.82
N GLY A 86 21.96 2.50 20.35
CA GLY A 86 21.40 1.25 19.85
C GLY A 86 22.21 0.00 20.24
N ILE A 87 23.00 0.08 21.33
CA ILE A 87 23.86 -1.01 21.82
C ILE A 87 23.39 -1.60 23.17
N HIS A 88 22.21 -1.19 23.65
CA HIS A 88 21.67 -1.64 24.93
C HIS A 88 21.21 -3.11 24.83
N LEU A 89 21.71 -3.97 25.71
CA LEU A 89 21.44 -5.42 25.66
C LEU A 89 19.98 -5.80 25.89
N ASP A 90 19.25 -5.01 26.68
CA ASP A 90 17.85 -5.26 26.99
C ASP A 90 16.87 -4.42 26.12
N VAL A 91 17.35 -3.63 25.16
CA VAL A 91 16.52 -2.91 24.20
C VAL A 91 16.89 -3.39 22.80
N VAL A 92 16.11 -4.33 22.32
CA VAL A 92 16.37 -5.01 21.04
C VAL A 92 15.45 -4.42 19.97
N GLU A 93 16.07 -3.80 18.96
CA GLU A 93 15.36 -3.25 17.80
C GLU A 93 15.50 -4.22 16.62
N ILE A 94 14.38 -4.70 16.12
CA ILE A 94 14.29 -5.67 15.02
C ILE A 94 13.55 -5.01 13.88
N ASP A 95 14.20 -4.89 12.73
CA ASP A 95 13.53 -4.51 11.49
C ASP A 95 12.89 -5.75 10.87
N ALA A 96 11.57 -5.81 10.89
CA ALA A 96 10.82 -6.93 10.31
C ALA A 96 10.95 -7.04 8.78
N ALA A 97 11.54 -6.04 8.10
CA ALA A 97 11.84 -6.15 6.68
C ALA A 97 13.02 -7.10 6.39
N SER A 98 13.98 -7.20 7.33
CA SER A 98 15.16 -8.07 7.24
C SER A 98 15.04 -9.32 8.13
N HIS A 99 14.28 -9.24 9.22
CA HIS A 99 14.11 -10.27 10.26
C HIS A 99 12.63 -10.55 10.54
N GLY A 100 11.85 -10.85 9.48
CA GLY A 100 10.40 -11.08 9.56
C GLY A 100 9.99 -12.55 9.53
N GLY A 101 10.96 -13.47 9.59
CA GLY A 101 10.73 -14.90 9.50
C GLY A 101 10.18 -15.54 10.77
N VAL A 102 9.64 -16.76 10.63
CA VAL A 102 9.15 -17.53 11.77
C VAL A 102 10.27 -17.92 12.75
N ASP A 103 11.48 -18.11 12.26
CA ASP A 103 12.61 -18.51 13.08
C ASP A 103 13.11 -17.35 13.95
N ASP A 104 13.14 -16.11 13.40
CA ASP A 104 13.42 -14.89 14.17
C ASP A 104 12.38 -14.70 15.30
N ALA A 105 11.10 -14.92 14.99
CA ALA A 105 10.03 -14.83 15.97
C ALA A 105 10.11 -15.91 17.06
N ARG A 106 10.54 -17.12 16.73
CA ARG A 106 10.79 -18.20 17.71
C ARG A 106 11.97 -17.86 18.60
N GLU A 107 13.07 -17.36 18.05
CA GLU A 107 14.23 -16.92 18.80
C GLU A 107 13.85 -15.80 19.77
N LEU A 108 13.09 -14.79 19.31
CA LEU A 108 12.56 -13.73 20.17
C LEU A 108 11.72 -14.31 21.32
N ARG A 109 10.80 -15.22 21.03
CA ARG A 109 9.95 -15.87 22.04
C ARG A 109 10.76 -16.65 23.09
N GLU A 110 11.84 -17.30 22.70
CA GLU A 110 12.72 -18.05 23.61
C GLU A 110 13.57 -17.13 24.48
N ARG A 111 14.03 -16.00 23.94
CA ARG A 111 14.87 -15.03 24.66
C ARG A 111 14.08 -14.07 25.56
N ALA A 112 12.81 -13.80 25.23
CA ALA A 112 12.02 -12.83 25.99
C ALA A 112 11.85 -13.19 27.49
N PRO A 113 11.62 -14.45 27.90
CA PRO A 113 11.44 -14.80 29.31
C PRO A 113 12.70 -14.69 30.17
N THR A 114 13.88 -14.50 29.56
CA THR A 114 15.12 -14.38 30.35
C THR A 114 15.16 -13.01 31.07
N ALA A 115 15.73 -12.96 32.28
CA ALA A 115 15.86 -11.73 33.05
C ALA A 115 16.65 -10.65 32.28
N PRO A 116 16.34 -9.34 32.47
CA PRO A 116 17.16 -8.27 31.95
C PRO A 116 18.62 -8.36 32.42
N ALA A 117 19.57 -8.03 31.56
CA ALA A 117 21.00 -8.10 31.85
C ALA A 117 21.53 -6.80 32.47
N MET A 118 21.05 -5.65 32.05
CA MET A 118 21.50 -4.32 32.45
C MET A 118 20.36 -3.41 32.92
N GLY A 119 19.22 -3.48 32.21
CA GLY A 119 18.06 -2.63 32.44
C GLY A 119 17.13 -3.15 33.54
N ARG A 120 16.05 -2.41 33.80
CA ARG A 120 14.92 -2.86 34.63
C ARG A 120 13.99 -3.75 33.88
N GLU A 121 13.79 -3.45 32.58
CA GLU A 121 12.88 -4.16 31.72
C GLU A 121 13.53 -4.41 30.34
N LYS A 122 13.14 -5.52 29.72
CA LYS A 122 13.45 -5.78 28.33
C LYS A 122 12.43 -5.10 27.43
N VAL A 123 12.90 -4.39 26.42
CA VAL A 123 12.04 -3.72 25.44
C VAL A 123 12.38 -4.24 24.05
N TYR A 124 11.42 -4.87 23.41
CA TYR A 124 11.52 -5.30 22.01
C TYR A 124 10.80 -4.31 21.12
N ILE A 125 11.53 -3.67 20.21
CA ILE A 125 11.00 -2.73 19.21
C ILE A 125 10.99 -3.44 17.87
N LEU A 126 9.78 -3.76 17.37
CA LEU A 126 9.57 -4.39 16.07
C LEU A 126 9.17 -3.30 15.07
N ASP A 127 10.13 -2.84 14.27
CA ASP A 127 9.87 -1.82 13.25
C ASP A 127 9.36 -2.47 11.96
N GLU A 128 8.52 -1.75 11.22
CA GLU A 128 7.79 -2.22 10.04
C GLU A 128 7.07 -3.58 10.29
N ALA A 129 6.44 -3.71 11.46
CA ALA A 129 5.86 -4.95 11.97
C ALA A 129 4.89 -5.63 11.00
N GLN A 130 4.24 -4.90 10.06
CA GLN A 130 3.40 -5.47 9.01
C GLN A 130 4.15 -6.38 8.03
N ARG A 131 5.48 -6.43 8.09
CA ARG A 131 6.33 -7.30 7.26
C ARG A 131 6.63 -8.65 7.90
N LEU A 132 6.25 -8.85 9.16
CA LEU A 132 6.29 -10.16 9.78
C LEU A 132 5.39 -11.15 9.03
N SER A 133 5.85 -12.38 8.86
CA SER A 133 5.02 -13.44 8.28
C SER A 133 3.86 -13.81 9.21
N ARG A 134 2.82 -14.46 8.67
CA ARG A 134 1.70 -14.94 9.50
C ARG A 134 2.18 -15.92 10.57
N GLU A 135 3.05 -16.83 10.18
CA GLU A 135 3.66 -17.83 11.04
C GLU A 135 4.52 -17.18 12.16
N ALA A 136 5.17 -16.04 11.86
CA ALA A 136 5.89 -15.26 12.85
C ALA A 136 4.93 -14.63 13.87
N PHE A 137 3.82 -14.04 13.41
CA PHE A 137 2.79 -13.53 14.32
C PHE A 137 2.19 -14.64 15.20
N ASP A 138 1.89 -15.80 14.63
CA ASP A 138 1.34 -16.94 15.37
C ASP A 138 2.33 -17.46 16.44
N ALA A 139 3.64 -17.46 16.12
CA ALA A 139 4.68 -17.81 17.09
C ALA A 139 4.77 -16.82 18.27
N LEU A 140 4.44 -15.56 18.04
CA LEU A 140 4.45 -14.49 19.04
C LEU A 140 3.14 -14.36 19.82
N LEU A 141 2.01 -14.91 19.35
CA LEU A 141 0.70 -14.78 20.02
C LEU A 141 0.75 -15.13 21.49
N LYS A 142 1.39 -16.25 21.84
CA LYS A 142 1.47 -16.73 23.24
C LYS A 142 2.15 -15.73 24.16
N ILE A 143 3.18 -15.04 23.68
CA ILE A 143 3.93 -14.07 24.50
C ILE A 143 3.18 -12.73 24.66
N PHE A 144 2.28 -12.41 23.71
CA PHE A 144 1.37 -11.27 23.82
C PHE A 144 0.16 -11.58 24.70
N GLU A 145 -0.26 -12.84 24.82
CA GLU A 145 -1.34 -13.30 25.70
C GLU A 145 -0.86 -13.41 27.15
N GLU A 146 0.31 -14.01 27.35
CA GLU A 146 0.91 -14.26 28.65
C GLU A 146 2.32 -13.63 28.69
N PRO A 147 2.41 -12.27 28.78
CA PRO A 147 3.68 -11.58 28.73
C PRO A 147 4.54 -11.92 29.94
N PRO A 148 5.84 -12.22 29.75
CA PRO A 148 6.76 -12.40 30.84
C PRO A 148 6.89 -11.11 31.68
N PRO A 149 7.07 -11.18 32.99
CA PRO A 149 7.26 -10.00 33.82
C PRO A 149 8.54 -9.24 33.42
N GLY A 150 8.46 -7.91 33.35
CA GLY A 150 9.59 -7.05 32.97
C GLY A 150 9.91 -7.07 31.47
N VAL A 151 8.98 -7.51 30.62
CA VAL A 151 9.14 -7.47 29.16
C VAL A 151 8.08 -6.59 28.53
N ARG A 152 8.49 -5.72 27.60
CA ARG A 152 7.58 -4.87 26.81
C ARG A 152 7.85 -5.01 25.33
N PHE A 153 6.77 -4.90 24.56
CA PHE A 153 6.79 -4.93 23.12
C PHE A 153 6.30 -3.60 22.55
N VAL A 154 7.00 -3.06 21.57
CA VAL A 154 6.58 -1.89 20.79
C VAL A 154 6.60 -2.27 19.32
N LEU A 155 5.43 -2.44 18.73
CA LEU A 155 5.27 -2.70 17.30
C LEU A 155 5.05 -1.38 16.59
N ALA A 156 5.90 -1.05 15.64
CA ALA A 156 5.73 0.13 14.78
C ALA A 156 5.29 -0.31 13.38
N THR A 157 4.25 0.30 12.84
CA THR A 157 3.71 -0.04 11.52
C THR A 157 3.27 1.19 10.73
N THR A 158 3.50 1.15 9.43
CA THR A 158 2.93 2.11 8.48
C THR A 158 1.60 1.64 7.89
N GLU A 159 1.28 0.33 8.02
CA GLU A 159 0.12 -0.31 7.42
C GLU A 159 -0.70 -1.09 8.47
N PRO A 160 -1.42 -0.40 9.36
CA PRO A 160 -2.15 -1.04 10.45
C PRO A 160 -3.22 -2.04 9.96
N HIS A 161 -3.72 -1.88 8.74
CA HIS A 161 -4.69 -2.79 8.14
C HIS A 161 -4.10 -4.17 7.78
N LYS A 162 -2.77 -4.29 7.66
CA LYS A 162 -2.07 -5.57 7.46
C LYS A 162 -1.77 -6.31 8.75
N MET A 163 -1.96 -5.67 9.90
CA MET A 163 -1.72 -6.28 11.20
C MET A 163 -2.84 -7.27 11.56
N PRO A 164 -2.55 -8.49 12.05
CA PRO A 164 -3.57 -9.42 12.50
C PRO A 164 -4.42 -8.83 13.64
N ALA A 165 -5.75 -8.97 13.54
CA ALA A 165 -6.66 -8.47 14.56
C ALA A 165 -6.38 -9.07 15.95
N THR A 166 -5.89 -10.30 16.01
CA THR A 166 -5.47 -11.00 17.23
C THR A 166 -4.32 -10.29 17.96
N ILE A 167 -3.38 -9.69 17.24
CA ILE A 167 -2.28 -8.90 17.81
C ILE A 167 -2.79 -7.50 18.21
N VAL A 168 -3.54 -6.84 17.30
CA VAL A 168 -4.06 -5.48 17.53
C VAL A 168 -4.90 -5.42 18.81
N SER A 169 -5.74 -6.43 19.07
CA SER A 169 -6.61 -6.49 20.26
C SER A 169 -5.84 -6.61 21.60
N ARG A 170 -4.57 -7.00 21.57
CA ARG A 170 -3.70 -7.19 22.76
C ARG A 170 -2.73 -6.03 22.97
N CYS A 171 -2.66 -5.10 22.00
CA CYS A 171 -1.77 -3.96 22.04
C CYS A 171 -2.51 -2.67 22.39
N GLN A 172 -1.90 -1.81 23.17
CA GLN A 172 -2.34 -0.44 23.32
C GLN A 172 -1.95 0.35 22.06
N ARG A 173 -2.94 0.78 21.28
CA ARG A 173 -2.73 1.47 20.01
C ARG A 173 -2.52 2.95 20.20
N PHE A 174 -1.55 3.52 19.45
CA PHE A 174 -1.24 4.94 19.33
C PHE A 174 -1.13 5.31 17.86
N ASP A 175 -1.93 6.29 17.44
CA ASP A 175 -1.96 6.75 16.06
C ASP A 175 -1.12 8.01 15.90
N PHE A 176 0.02 7.89 15.20
CA PHE A 176 0.90 9.00 14.81
C PHE A 176 0.33 9.67 13.56
N ARG A 177 0.19 10.98 13.63
CA ARG A 177 -0.35 11.79 12.54
C ARG A 177 0.76 12.37 11.67
N ARG A 178 0.41 12.78 10.45
CA ARG A 178 1.30 13.63 9.67
C ARG A 178 1.55 14.93 10.44
N ILE A 179 2.79 15.39 10.43
CA ILE A 179 3.18 16.65 11.08
C ILE A 179 2.70 17.80 10.18
N SER A 180 2.13 18.85 10.78
CA SER A 180 1.65 20.00 10.01
C SER A 180 2.81 20.72 9.31
N THR A 181 2.53 21.35 8.18
CA THR A 181 3.53 22.12 7.41
C THR A 181 4.17 23.21 8.27
N GLU A 182 3.37 23.91 9.07
CA GLU A 182 3.86 24.96 9.98
C GLU A 182 4.87 24.42 11.01
N THR A 183 4.54 23.26 11.60
CA THR A 183 5.42 22.58 12.57
C THR A 183 6.71 22.09 11.91
N LEU A 184 6.64 21.60 10.67
CA LEU A 184 7.83 21.19 9.90
C LEU A 184 8.70 22.37 9.52
N VAL A 185 8.12 23.51 9.18
CA VAL A 185 8.87 24.75 8.94
C VAL A 185 9.67 25.15 10.17
N ALA A 186 9.03 25.17 11.34
CA ALA A 186 9.72 25.46 12.60
C ALA A 186 10.85 24.47 12.90
N LEU A 187 10.66 23.18 12.60
CA LEU A 187 11.70 22.15 12.75
C LEU A 187 12.88 22.42 11.79
N VAL A 188 12.60 22.71 10.52
CA VAL A 188 13.62 22.98 9.50
C VAL A 188 14.43 24.22 9.87
N GLU A 189 13.78 25.31 10.26
CA GLU A 189 14.43 26.54 10.72
C GLU A 189 15.32 26.29 11.94
N HIS A 190 14.81 25.52 12.93
CA HIS A 190 15.55 25.16 14.13
C HIS A 190 16.80 24.32 13.83
N VAL A 191 16.68 23.32 12.95
CA VAL A 191 17.81 22.47 12.55
C VAL A 191 18.83 23.29 11.74
N ALA A 192 18.36 24.14 10.81
CA ALA A 192 19.24 25.02 10.03
C ALA A 192 20.05 25.96 10.93
N GLU A 193 19.41 26.60 11.92
CA GLU A 193 20.08 27.46 12.88
C GLU A 193 21.19 26.73 13.65
N ARG A 194 20.89 25.50 14.12
CA ARG A 194 21.87 24.70 14.86
C ARG A 194 23.06 24.22 14.03
N GLU A 195 22.85 23.99 12.74
CA GLU A 195 23.92 23.62 11.80
C GLU A 195 24.66 24.84 11.24
N GLY A 196 24.18 26.05 11.53
CA GLY A 196 24.76 27.30 10.99
C GLY A 196 24.39 27.57 9.54
N PHE A 197 23.33 26.96 9.03
CA PHE A 197 22.80 27.23 7.70
C PHE A 197 21.94 28.50 7.72
N THR A 198 22.03 29.29 6.67
CA THR A 198 21.10 30.39 6.44
C THR A 198 19.98 29.93 5.53
N ILE A 199 18.75 29.95 6.01
CA ILE A 199 17.57 29.53 5.24
C ILE A 199 16.55 30.66 5.16
N ASP A 200 16.01 30.92 3.98
CA ASP A 200 14.88 31.84 3.84
C ASP A 200 13.54 31.14 4.08
N ARG A 201 12.50 31.90 4.45
CA ARG A 201 11.18 31.37 4.74
C ARG A 201 10.56 30.63 3.56
N PRO A 202 10.65 31.12 2.30
CA PRO A 202 10.17 30.40 1.13
C PRO A 202 10.82 29.03 0.95
N ALA A 203 12.12 28.88 1.23
CA ALA A 203 12.82 27.60 1.19
C ALA A 203 12.33 26.65 2.28
N ALA A 204 12.19 27.14 3.51
CA ALA A 204 11.66 26.34 4.62
C ALA A 204 10.24 25.85 4.34
N ASP A 205 9.37 26.71 3.82
CA ASP A 205 8.02 26.37 3.39
C ASP A 205 8.01 25.31 2.26
N ALA A 206 8.93 25.43 1.29
CA ALA A 206 9.05 24.47 0.20
C ALA A 206 9.49 23.09 0.70
N ILE A 207 10.54 23.04 1.54
CA ILE A 207 11.02 21.79 2.16
C ILE A 207 9.90 21.12 2.98
N ALA A 208 9.20 21.91 3.82
CA ALA A 208 8.13 21.40 4.67
C ALA A 208 6.96 20.81 3.88
N ARG A 209 6.54 21.47 2.79
CA ARG A 209 5.49 20.94 1.89
C ARG A 209 5.91 19.62 1.24
N MET A 210 7.16 19.54 0.77
CA MET A 210 7.66 18.33 0.11
C MET A 210 7.88 17.16 1.05
N ALA A 211 8.17 17.44 2.31
CA ALA A 211 8.31 16.41 3.34
C ALA A 211 7.00 15.69 3.65
N GLU A 212 5.86 16.14 3.14
CA GLU A 212 4.53 15.50 3.26
C GLU A 212 4.17 15.05 4.69
N GLY A 213 4.55 15.83 5.69
CA GLY A 213 4.28 15.53 7.10
C GLY A 213 5.30 14.59 7.77
N SER A 214 6.47 14.37 7.16
CA SER A 214 7.57 13.55 7.66
C SER A 214 8.76 14.40 8.11
N ALA A 215 9.06 14.41 9.42
CA ALA A 215 10.25 15.10 9.95
C ALA A 215 11.54 14.57 9.32
N ARG A 216 11.66 13.24 9.18
CA ARG A 216 12.84 12.59 8.58
C ARG A 216 13.09 13.05 7.13
N GLU A 217 12.03 13.22 6.34
CA GLU A 217 12.18 13.65 4.96
C GLU A 217 12.50 15.15 4.91
N ALA A 218 11.93 15.97 5.81
CA ALA A 218 12.26 17.38 5.94
C ALA A 218 13.76 17.59 6.26
N GLU A 219 14.29 16.87 7.24
CA GLU A 219 15.70 16.93 7.62
C GLU A 219 16.63 16.43 6.51
N LYS A 220 16.24 15.40 5.76
CA LYS A 220 16.99 14.90 4.61
C LYS A 220 17.00 15.90 3.45
N LEU A 221 15.86 16.52 3.13
CA LEU A 221 15.78 17.57 2.11
C LEU A 221 16.60 18.80 2.50
N LEU A 222 16.58 19.19 3.79
CA LEU A 222 17.42 20.26 4.32
C LEU A 222 18.91 19.96 4.13
N GLU A 223 19.34 18.73 4.45
CA GLU A 223 20.73 18.30 4.25
C GLU A 223 21.14 18.36 2.78
N GLN A 224 20.31 17.84 1.89
CA GLN A 224 20.58 17.86 0.45
C GLN A 224 20.67 19.28 -0.11
N THR A 225 19.76 20.16 0.30
CA THR A 225 19.76 21.55 -0.14
C THR A 225 20.92 22.36 0.42
N SER A 226 21.39 22.07 1.63
CA SER A 226 22.54 22.73 2.25
C SER A 226 23.85 22.47 1.49
N VAL A 227 24.02 21.25 0.99
CA VAL A 227 25.19 20.87 0.16
C VAL A 227 25.23 21.67 -1.14
N LEU A 228 24.09 21.81 -1.83
CA LEU A 228 24.00 22.56 -3.08
C LEU A 228 24.15 24.07 -2.88
N GLY A 229 23.55 24.61 -1.81
CA GLY A 229 23.55 26.04 -1.51
C GLY A 229 24.82 26.55 -0.81
N GLY A 230 25.80 25.68 -0.52
CA GLY A 230 27.02 26.10 0.21
C GLY A 230 26.72 26.72 1.58
N GLY A 231 25.66 26.24 2.26
CA GLY A 231 25.21 26.72 3.57
C GLY A 231 24.19 27.86 3.52
N THR A 232 23.88 28.41 2.32
CA THR A 232 22.78 29.37 2.13
C THR A 232 21.67 28.73 1.31
N ILE A 233 20.51 28.51 1.92
CA ILE A 233 19.38 27.78 1.33
C ILE A 233 18.30 28.79 0.99
N THR A 234 18.08 29.00 -0.30
CA THR A 234 17.04 29.89 -0.83
C THR A 234 15.96 29.08 -1.54
N GLY A 235 14.78 29.67 -1.75
CA GLY A 235 13.73 29.05 -2.54
C GLY A 235 14.24 28.55 -3.89
N ALA A 236 15.10 29.34 -4.57
CA ALA A 236 15.73 28.95 -5.83
C ALA A 236 16.66 27.70 -5.69
N THR A 237 17.39 27.56 -4.57
CA THR A 237 18.22 26.38 -4.31
C THR A 237 17.38 25.13 -4.13
N VAL A 238 16.26 25.26 -3.42
CA VAL A 238 15.30 24.16 -3.23
C VAL A 238 14.67 23.77 -4.56
N GLU A 239 14.26 24.74 -5.38
CA GLU A 239 13.71 24.51 -6.72
C GLU A 239 14.73 23.83 -7.66
N ALA A 240 16.00 24.22 -7.60
CA ALA A 240 17.06 23.62 -8.41
C ALA A 240 17.34 22.16 -8.03
N LEU A 241 17.25 21.81 -6.73
CA LEU A 241 17.40 20.42 -6.26
C LEU A 241 16.26 19.52 -6.72
N LEU A 242 15.06 20.08 -6.77
CA LEU A 242 13.82 19.33 -6.96
C LEU A 242 13.36 19.31 -8.42
N GLY A 243 14.14 19.91 -9.32
CA GLY A 243 13.77 20.20 -10.69
C GLY A 243 13.04 21.55 -10.78
N ALA A 244 13.11 22.19 -11.95
CA ALA A 244 12.47 23.48 -12.23
C ALA A 244 11.00 23.51 -11.75
N PRO A 245 10.42 24.68 -11.51
CA PRO A 245 9.18 24.83 -10.73
C PRO A 245 8.09 23.91 -11.25
N GLN A 246 8.01 22.73 -10.64
CA GLN A 246 6.95 21.74 -10.94
C GLN A 246 5.57 22.39 -10.76
N GLY A 247 5.52 23.48 -9.98
CA GLY A 247 4.34 24.31 -9.86
C GLY A 247 3.83 24.84 -11.20
N ASP A 248 4.72 25.37 -12.04
CA ASP A 248 4.31 25.90 -13.35
C ASP A 248 3.99 24.78 -14.34
N ALA A 249 4.73 23.67 -14.33
CA ALA A 249 4.41 22.49 -15.12
C ALA A 249 3.02 21.90 -14.77
N MET A 250 2.61 21.97 -13.48
CA MET A 250 1.26 21.55 -13.08
C MET A 250 0.17 22.47 -13.66
N PHE A 251 0.41 23.80 -13.64
CA PHE A 251 -0.51 24.76 -14.24
C PHE A 251 -0.56 24.59 -15.77
N GLU A 252 0.59 24.43 -16.44
CA GLU A 252 0.66 24.16 -17.88
C GLU A 252 -0.08 22.86 -18.25
N LEU A 253 0.15 21.78 -17.50
CA LEU A 253 -0.54 20.50 -17.69
C LEU A 253 -2.06 20.66 -17.56
N ALA A 254 -2.52 21.30 -16.49
CA ALA A 254 -3.95 21.49 -16.26
C ALA A 254 -4.57 22.41 -17.31
N ASP A 255 -3.86 23.42 -17.77
CA ASP A 255 -4.31 24.29 -18.87
C ASP A 255 -4.43 23.53 -20.18
N ALA A 256 -3.43 22.71 -20.55
CA ALA A 256 -3.48 21.84 -21.71
C ALA A 256 -4.69 20.85 -21.65
N VAL A 257 -4.90 20.24 -20.48
CA VAL A 257 -6.06 19.35 -20.25
C VAL A 257 -7.38 20.12 -20.43
N SER A 258 -7.49 21.36 -19.91
CA SER A 258 -8.72 22.16 -19.95
C SER A 258 -9.17 22.52 -21.35
N ILE A 259 -8.22 22.74 -22.26
CA ILE A 259 -8.51 23.11 -23.67
C ILE A 259 -8.52 21.91 -24.61
N GLY A 260 -8.20 20.70 -24.12
CA GLY A 260 -8.14 19.49 -24.94
C GLY A 260 -6.88 19.38 -25.80
N ASP A 261 -5.78 20.04 -25.40
CA ASP A 261 -4.51 20.02 -26.13
C ASP A 261 -3.65 18.81 -25.73
N ALA A 262 -3.88 17.69 -26.44
CA ALA A 262 -3.09 16.49 -26.24
C ALA A 262 -1.59 16.68 -26.55
N ARG A 263 -1.27 17.56 -27.54
CA ARG A 263 0.13 17.83 -27.88
C ARG A 263 0.84 18.53 -26.74
N GLY A 264 0.26 19.58 -26.18
CA GLY A 264 0.82 20.29 -25.03
C GLY A 264 1.03 19.38 -23.82
N VAL A 265 0.12 18.43 -23.57
CA VAL A 265 0.29 17.41 -22.54
C VAL A 265 1.52 16.54 -22.78
N PHE A 266 1.71 16.03 -24.00
CA PHE A 266 2.91 15.21 -24.32
C PHE A 266 4.21 16.03 -24.24
N GLU A 267 4.20 17.29 -24.65
CA GLU A 267 5.37 18.19 -24.54
C GLU A 267 5.77 18.42 -23.07
N VAL A 268 4.80 18.55 -22.16
CA VAL A 268 5.09 18.63 -20.71
C VAL A 268 5.70 17.32 -20.21
N VAL A 269 5.15 16.16 -20.56
CA VAL A 269 5.69 14.87 -20.14
C VAL A 269 7.08 14.62 -20.71
N GLU A 270 7.31 14.95 -21.98
CA GLU A 270 8.62 14.82 -22.63
C GLU A 270 9.68 15.67 -21.94
N ARG A 271 9.38 16.93 -21.63
CA ARG A 271 10.28 17.83 -20.89
C ARG A 271 10.66 17.24 -19.53
N LEU A 272 9.69 16.72 -18.77
CA LEU A 272 9.94 16.08 -17.47
C LEU A 272 10.85 14.86 -17.58
N VAL A 273 10.68 14.05 -18.62
CA VAL A 273 11.54 12.89 -18.89
C VAL A 273 12.97 13.33 -19.22
N GLN A 274 13.13 14.36 -20.05
CA GLN A 274 14.45 14.90 -20.42
C GLN A 274 15.19 15.52 -19.22
N GLU A 275 14.46 16.13 -18.30
CA GLU A 275 14.96 16.67 -17.03
C GLU A 275 15.26 15.58 -15.98
N GLY A 276 14.93 14.30 -16.26
CA GLY A 276 15.18 13.17 -15.37
C GLY A 276 14.21 13.10 -14.16
N ASN A 277 13.06 13.75 -14.23
CA ASN A 277 12.08 13.75 -13.17
C ASN A 277 11.43 12.37 -12.96
N ASP A 278 11.15 11.99 -11.70
CA ASP A 278 10.39 10.78 -11.39
C ASP A 278 8.91 10.97 -11.75
N LEU A 279 8.46 10.27 -12.79
CA LEU A 279 7.08 10.34 -13.28
C LEU A 279 6.04 9.83 -12.26
N ARG A 280 6.41 8.94 -11.35
CA ARG A 280 5.51 8.50 -10.26
C ARG A 280 5.28 9.63 -9.26
N HIS A 281 6.35 10.31 -8.91
CA HIS A 281 6.27 11.50 -8.04
C HIS A 281 5.46 12.61 -8.71
N PHE A 282 5.72 12.89 -9.98
CA PHE A 282 4.96 13.85 -10.78
C PHE A 282 3.46 13.52 -10.83
N THR A 283 3.10 12.24 -11.03
CA THR A 283 1.70 11.81 -11.01
C THR A 283 1.03 12.10 -9.66
N GLY A 284 1.75 11.92 -8.56
CA GLY A 284 1.27 12.27 -7.21
C GLY A 284 1.03 13.77 -7.05
N GLN A 285 1.91 14.61 -7.60
CA GLN A 285 1.76 16.07 -7.60
C GLN A 285 0.61 16.53 -8.49
N ALA A 286 0.42 15.92 -9.66
CA ALA A 286 -0.71 16.19 -10.54
C ALA A 286 -2.04 15.85 -9.84
N LEU A 287 -2.11 14.71 -9.15
CA LEU A 287 -3.27 14.37 -8.30
C LEU A 287 -3.55 15.44 -7.25
N GLY A 288 -2.52 15.93 -6.56
CA GLY A 288 -2.64 17.02 -5.59
C GLY A 288 -3.19 18.30 -6.23
N HIS A 289 -2.64 18.70 -7.37
CA HIS A 289 -3.06 19.90 -8.09
C HIS A 289 -4.53 19.83 -8.58
N PHE A 290 -4.92 18.75 -9.23
CA PHE A 290 -6.31 18.56 -9.68
C PHE A 290 -7.30 18.43 -8.53
N ARG A 291 -6.87 17.87 -7.37
CA ARG A 291 -7.67 17.87 -6.14
C ARG A 291 -7.87 19.30 -5.62
N ASP A 292 -6.81 20.10 -5.60
CA ASP A 292 -6.89 21.52 -5.20
C ASP A 292 -7.85 22.30 -6.11
N LEU A 293 -7.79 22.08 -7.43
CA LEU A 293 -8.74 22.65 -8.39
C LEU A 293 -10.18 22.22 -8.09
N LEU A 294 -10.40 20.95 -7.77
CA LEU A 294 -11.74 20.41 -7.43
C LEU A 294 -12.26 21.05 -6.15
N LEU A 295 -11.42 21.21 -5.11
CA LEU A 295 -11.81 21.85 -3.86
C LEU A 295 -12.19 23.32 -4.08
N VAL A 296 -11.37 24.09 -4.80
CA VAL A 296 -11.68 25.49 -5.14
C VAL A 296 -12.95 25.61 -5.96
N ARG A 297 -13.18 24.68 -6.89
CA ARG A 297 -14.39 24.68 -7.73
C ARG A 297 -15.66 24.34 -6.95
N SER A 298 -15.55 23.45 -5.95
CA SER A 298 -16.68 22.96 -5.17
C SER A 298 -17.02 23.83 -3.95
N ALA A 299 -16.00 24.50 -3.34
CA ALA A 299 -16.14 25.33 -2.15
C ALA A 299 -15.31 26.62 -2.28
N PRO A 300 -15.73 27.55 -3.14
CA PRO A 300 -14.96 28.77 -3.42
C PRO A 300 -14.84 29.74 -2.22
N GLU A 301 -15.72 29.61 -1.24
CA GLU A 301 -15.79 30.49 -0.07
C GLU A 301 -15.00 30.00 1.15
N GLU A 302 -14.39 28.81 1.10
CA GLU A 302 -13.61 28.24 2.21
C GLU A 302 -12.11 28.09 1.89
N PRO A 303 -11.32 29.19 1.89
CA PRO A 303 -9.87 29.15 1.62
C PRO A 303 -9.08 28.36 2.67
N ALA A 304 -9.65 28.12 3.86
CA ALA A 304 -8.99 27.38 4.94
C ALA A 304 -8.76 25.89 4.65
N VAL A 305 -9.43 25.33 3.64
CA VAL A 305 -9.28 23.92 3.23
C VAL A 305 -8.03 23.71 2.37
N LEU A 306 -7.48 24.82 1.80
CA LEU A 306 -6.28 24.81 0.98
C LEU A 306 -5.12 25.46 1.77
N GLU A 307 -4.10 24.67 2.08
CA GLU A 307 -2.83 25.18 2.61
C GLU A 307 -2.01 25.87 1.49
N ALA A 308 -2.58 26.88 0.84
CA ALA A 308 -1.97 27.59 -0.28
C ALA A 308 -1.75 29.07 0.04
N SER A 309 -0.67 29.67 -0.49
CA SER A 309 -0.47 31.10 -0.42
C SER A 309 -1.59 31.85 -1.17
N PRO A 310 -1.92 33.10 -0.79
CA PRO A 310 -2.97 33.88 -1.47
C PRO A 310 -2.76 33.99 -2.98
N GLU A 311 -1.51 34.11 -3.43
CA GLU A 311 -1.15 34.17 -4.85
C GLU A 311 -1.44 32.85 -5.57
N ARG A 312 -1.01 31.72 -5.00
CA ARG A 312 -1.31 30.39 -5.54
C ARG A 312 -2.81 30.12 -5.55
N HIS A 313 -3.53 30.53 -4.50
CA HIS A 313 -4.99 30.41 -4.45
C HIS A 313 -5.67 31.18 -5.59
N GLY A 314 -5.23 32.40 -5.89
CA GLY A 314 -5.75 33.18 -7.03
C GLY A 314 -5.54 32.48 -8.37
N ARG A 315 -4.35 31.89 -8.60
CA ARG A 315 -4.05 31.11 -9.81
C ARG A 315 -4.93 29.86 -9.90
N LEU A 316 -5.09 29.12 -8.80
CA LEU A 316 -5.95 27.94 -8.75
C LEU A 316 -7.43 28.29 -9.02
N ALA A 317 -7.93 29.40 -8.46
CA ALA A 317 -9.30 29.85 -8.70
C ALA A 317 -9.56 30.18 -10.17
N ALA A 318 -8.63 30.92 -10.80
CA ALA A 318 -8.71 31.24 -12.23
C ALA A 318 -8.70 29.98 -13.11
N GLN A 319 -7.87 28.97 -12.76
CA GLN A 319 -7.77 27.73 -13.52
C GLN A 319 -8.96 26.79 -13.26
N ALA A 320 -9.45 26.68 -12.02
CA ALA A 320 -10.60 25.88 -11.64
C ALA A 320 -11.88 26.32 -12.38
N GLY A 321 -11.99 27.62 -12.72
CA GLY A 321 -13.08 28.16 -13.55
C GLY A 321 -13.17 27.54 -14.95
N LYS A 322 -12.07 26.98 -15.48
CA LYS A 322 -12.01 26.35 -16.80
C LYS A 322 -12.58 24.93 -16.81
N PHE A 323 -12.80 24.31 -15.65
CA PHE A 323 -13.26 22.94 -15.51
C PHE A 323 -14.65 22.86 -14.90
N THR A 324 -15.37 21.78 -15.23
CA THR A 324 -16.53 21.32 -14.46
C THR A 324 -16.09 20.38 -13.33
N VAL A 325 -16.94 20.20 -12.32
CA VAL A 325 -16.71 19.23 -11.24
C VAL A 325 -16.60 17.80 -11.80
N GLY A 326 -17.41 17.47 -12.82
CA GLY A 326 -17.39 16.18 -13.51
C GLY A 326 -16.06 15.91 -14.22
N GLU A 327 -15.53 16.89 -14.95
CA GLU A 327 -14.22 16.80 -15.62
C GLU A 327 -13.09 16.58 -14.61
N LEU A 328 -13.03 17.38 -13.54
CA LEU A 328 -12.01 17.23 -12.48
C LEU A 328 -12.09 15.87 -11.79
N SER A 329 -13.30 15.39 -11.48
CA SER A 329 -13.51 14.06 -10.87
C SER A 329 -13.02 12.95 -11.79
N ARG A 330 -13.27 13.06 -13.11
CA ARG A 330 -12.79 12.10 -14.11
C ARG A 330 -11.27 12.10 -14.23
N VAL A 331 -10.64 13.28 -14.32
CA VAL A 331 -9.16 13.42 -14.36
C VAL A 331 -8.54 12.77 -13.14
N LEU A 332 -9.07 13.04 -11.95
CA LEU A 332 -8.59 12.44 -10.69
C LEU A 332 -8.71 10.92 -10.72
N SER A 333 -9.83 10.38 -11.19
CA SER A 333 -10.03 8.93 -11.29
C SER A 333 -9.02 8.27 -12.22
N LEU A 334 -8.73 8.89 -13.37
CA LEU A 334 -7.73 8.40 -14.32
C LEU A 334 -6.30 8.45 -13.77
N LEU A 335 -5.94 9.53 -13.06
CA LEU A 335 -4.62 9.66 -12.44
C LEU A 335 -4.43 8.70 -11.25
N VAL A 336 -5.48 8.44 -10.44
CA VAL A 336 -5.44 7.42 -9.36
C VAL A 336 -5.21 6.02 -9.92
N ALA A 337 -5.91 5.68 -11.01
CA ALA A 337 -5.68 4.41 -11.71
C ALA A 337 -4.24 4.32 -12.23
N ALA A 338 -3.76 5.36 -12.92
CA ALA A 338 -2.39 5.41 -13.42
C ALA A 338 -1.34 5.28 -12.30
N GLN A 339 -1.53 5.96 -11.16
CA GLN A 339 -0.63 5.85 -10.02
C GLN A 339 -0.59 4.42 -9.46
N THR A 340 -1.71 3.72 -9.48
CA THR A 340 -1.79 2.33 -9.04
C THR A 340 -1.06 1.40 -10.02
N ASP A 341 -1.31 1.57 -11.32
CA ASP A 341 -0.70 0.75 -12.37
C ASP A 341 0.81 0.96 -12.45
N MET A 342 1.29 2.19 -12.22
CA MET A 342 2.72 2.50 -12.20
C MET A 342 3.52 1.73 -11.15
N ARG A 343 2.89 1.15 -10.13
CA ARG A 343 3.59 0.33 -9.13
C ARG A 343 4.13 -0.97 -9.73
N TRP A 344 3.47 -1.48 -10.76
CA TRP A 344 3.74 -2.80 -11.35
C TRP A 344 4.23 -2.74 -12.78
N THR A 345 4.14 -1.59 -13.45
CA THR A 345 4.56 -1.43 -14.84
C THR A 345 6.06 -1.22 -14.99
N THR A 346 6.61 -1.74 -16.08
CA THR A 346 7.99 -1.47 -16.53
C THR A 346 8.10 -0.15 -17.29
N SER A 347 6.97 0.43 -17.73
CA SER A 347 6.92 1.68 -18.50
C SER A 347 6.00 2.72 -17.85
N PRO A 348 6.46 3.42 -16.78
CA PRO A 348 5.67 4.47 -16.11
C PRO A 348 5.28 5.61 -17.05
N ARG A 349 6.12 5.94 -18.02
CA ARG A 349 5.88 6.98 -19.02
C ARG A 349 4.61 6.69 -19.82
N LEU A 350 4.50 5.51 -20.42
CA LEU A 350 3.34 5.13 -21.23
C LEU A 350 2.04 5.15 -20.41
N THR A 351 2.12 4.68 -19.15
CA THR A 351 0.96 4.68 -18.25
C THR A 351 0.46 6.10 -17.98
N LEU A 352 1.38 7.06 -17.73
CA LEU A 352 1.04 8.46 -17.52
C LEU A 352 0.48 9.10 -18.80
N GLU A 353 1.16 8.93 -19.93
CA GLU A 353 0.75 9.48 -21.23
C GLU A 353 -0.65 9.02 -21.62
N LEU A 354 -0.98 7.73 -21.43
CA LEU A 354 -2.33 7.19 -21.72
C LEU A 354 -3.39 7.77 -20.78
N ALA A 355 -3.10 7.90 -19.50
CA ALA A 355 -4.03 8.48 -18.53
C ALA A 355 -4.32 9.95 -18.85
N LEU A 356 -3.28 10.72 -19.14
CA LEU A 356 -3.38 12.13 -19.50
C LEU A 356 -4.07 12.33 -20.86
N LEU A 357 -3.80 11.48 -21.85
CA LEU A 357 -4.50 11.51 -23.14
C LEU A 357 -6.00 11.30 -22.95
N ARG A 358 -6.39 10.28 -22.16
CA ARG A 358 -7.81 10.04 -21.83
C ARG A 358 -8.43 11.20 -21.06
N ALA A 359 -7.67 11.84 -20.18
CA ALA A 359 -8.11 13.03 -19.44
C ALA A 359 -8.39 14.21 -20.38
N THR A 360 -7.52 14.42 -21.36
CA THR A 360 -7.53 15.55 -22.30
C THR A 360 -8.52 15.37 -23.43
N VAL A 361 -8.62 14.16 -23.98
CA VAL A 361 -9.46 13.80 -25.12
C VAL A 361 -10.50 12.77 -24.68
N PRO A 362 -11.73 13.21 -24.30
CA PRO A 362 -12.77 12.29 -23.82
C PRO A 362 -13.17 11.21 -24.84
N GLU A 363 -12.90 11.44 -26.13
CA GLU A 363 -13.10 10.47 -27.21
C GLU A 363 -12.16 9.26 -27.11
N ALA A 364 -11.01 9.41 -26.48
CA ALA A 364 -10.04 8.34 -26.24
C ALA A 364 -10.38 7.50 -25.00
N ASP A 365 -11.39 7.90 -24.22
CA ASP A 365 -11.83 7.17 -23.03
C ASP A 365 -13.05 6.30 -23.34
N PRO A 366 -12.91 4.96 -23.40
CA PRO A 366 -14.00 4.04 -23.74
C PRO A 366 -15.04 3.87 -22.62
N ASN A 367 -14.76 4.40 -21.42
CA ASN A 367 -15.60 4.22 -20.24
C ASN A 367 -16.84 5.12 -20.25
N ALA A 368 -17.85 4.76 -19.44
CA ALA A 368 -19.07 5.56 -19.28
C ALA A 368 -18.80 7.01 -18.84
N ALA A 369 -17.74 7.24 -18.06
CA ALA A 369 -17.32 8.58 -17.65
C ALA A 369 -16.82 9.43 -18.85
N GLY A 370 -16.14 8.82 -19.83
CA GLY A 370 -15.76 9.48 -21.08
C GLY A 370 -16.98 9.88 -21.91
N LEU A 371 -17.99 9.02 -21.98
CA LEU A 371 -19.25 9.33 -22.65
C LEU A 371 -20.00 10.49 -22.00
N ALA A 372 -20.08 10.52 -20.66
CA ALA A 372 -20.69 11.62 -19.92
C ALA A 372 -19.98 12.96 -20.18
N SER A 373 -18.66 12.99 -20.17
CA SER A 373 -17.87 14.20 -20.49
C SER A 373 -18.05 14.67 -21.92
N ARG A 374 -18.27 13.75 -22.87
CA ARG A 374 -18.60 14.11 -24.26
C ARG A 374 -19.97 14.77 -24.34
N ILE A 375 -20.96 14.27 -23.61
CA ILE A 375 -22.29 14.88 -23.52
C ILE A 375 -22.21 16.27 -22.95
N GLU A 376 -21.55 16.45 -21.78
CA GLU A 376 -21.35 17.76 -21.14
C GLU A 376 -20.64 18.77 -22.07
N ARG A 377 -19.66 18.31 -22.84
CA ARG A 377 -18.97 19.15 -23.83
C ARG A 377 -19.89 19.58 -24.98
N LEU A 378 -20.71 18.66 -25.47
CA LEU A 378 -21.69 18.96 -26.53
C LEU A 378 -22.79 19.91 -26.04
N GLU A 379 -23.28 19.73 -24.80
CA GLU A 379 -24.23 20.63 -24.15
C GLU A 379 -23.67 22.04 -24.01
N ARG A 380 -22.41 22.15 -23.62
CA ARG A 380 -21.69 23.43 -23.49
C ARG A 380 -21.54 24.13 -24.86
N LEU A 381 -21.18 23.38 -25.90
CA LEU A 381 -21.06 23.90 -27.27
C LEU A 381 -22.42 24.26 -27.86
N ALA A 382 -23.48 23.55 -27.49
CA ALA A 382 -24.85 23.83 -27.93
C ALA A 382 -25.50 25.01 -27.16
N GLY A 383 -24.81 25.59 -26.18
CA GLY A 383 -25.33 26.69 -25.36
C GLY A 383 -26.51 26.27 -24.47
N VAL A 384 -26.66 24.98 -24.20
CA VAL A 384 -27.65 24.49 -23.24
C VAL A 384 -27.11 24.78 -21.84
N SER A 385 -27.57 25.94 -21.29
CA SER A 385 -27.27 26.28 -19.91
C SER A 385 -27.86 25.22 -18.98
N GLN A 386 -27.05 24.57 -18.17
CA GLN A 386 -27.56 23.75 -17.07
C GLN A 386 -28.53 24.60 -16.23
N PRO A 387 -29.68 24.07 -15.82
CA PRO A 387 -30.56 24.78 -14.92
C PRO A 387 -29.75 25.05 -13.63
N SER A 388 -29.52 26.32 -13.35
CA SER A 388 -28.95 26.80 -12.09
C SER A 388 -29.73 26.12 -10.97
N GLN A 389 -29.05 25.47 -10.02
CA GLN A 389 -29.70 25.04 -8.79
C GLN A 389 -30.43 26.24 -8.21
N PRO A 390 -31.68 26.11 -7.76
CA PRO A 390 -32.40 27.24 -7.21
C PRO A 390 -31.61 27.80 -6.02
N SER A 391 -31.12 29.02 -6.20
CA SER A 391 -30.63 29.85 -5.12
C SER A 391 -31.70 29.96 -4.07
N THR A 392 -31.44 29.48 -2.87
CA THR A 392 -32.28 29.70 -1.69
C THR A 392 -32.13 31.13 -1.18
N ALA A 393 -32.45 32.09 -2.02
CA ALA A 393 -32.53 33.48 -1.63
C ALA A 393 -33.63 34.12 -2.45
N GLU A 394 -34.86 34.04 -1.96
CA GLU A 394 -35.96 34.96 -2.10
C GLU A 394 -37.25 34.25 -1.63
N ALA A 395 -37.36 34.04 -0.31
CA ALA A 395 -38.65 33.86 0.31
C ALA A 395 -39.21 35.24 0.55
N GLU A 396 -39.99 35.75 -0.41
CA GLU A 396 -40.86 36.90 -0.20
C GLU A 396 -41.77 36.69 1.03
N ALA A 397 -41.78 37.71 1.90
CA ALA A 397 -42.56 37.76 3.12
C ALA A 397 -44.04 37.64 2.81
N VAL A 398 -44.67 36.54 3.20
CA VAL A 398 -46.12 36.42 3.34
C VAL A 398 -46.50 36.92 4.72
N PRO A 399 -47.53 37.83 4.86
CA PRO A 399 -47.87 38.44 6.15
C PRO A 399 -48.46 37.41 7.12
N ALA A 400 -47.99 37.49 8.34
CA ALA A 400 -48.37 36.64 9.45
C ALA A 400 -49.86 36.75 9.80
N VAL A 401 -50.57 35.64 9.63
CA VAL A 401 -51.89 35.40 10.25
C VAL A 401 -51.64 34.74 11.60
N GLY A 402 -52.12 35.39 12.69
CA GLY A 402 -51.90 34.99 14.06
C GLY A 402 -52.45 33.60 14.39
N PRO A 403 -51.87 32.91 15.36
CA PRO A 403 -52.30 31.56 15.73
C PRO A 403 -53.57 31.54 16.57
N ALA A 404 -54.55 30.70 16.18
CA ALA A 404 -55.71 30.35 17.01
C ALA A 404 -55.27 29.38 18.15
N PRO A 405 -55.95 29.44 19.32
CA PRO A 405 -55.52 28.68 20.48
C PRO A 405 -55.83 27.19 20.38
N LEU A 406 -54.80 26.38 20.62
CA LEU A 406 -54.89 24.91 20.68
C LEU A 406 -55.55 24.48 22.01
N ARG A 407 -56.57 23.64 21.90
CA ARG A 407 -57.17 22.90 23.00
C ARG A 407 -56.20 21.84 23.55
N PRO A 408 -56.19 21.55 24.86
CA PRO A 408 -55.34 20.54 25.44
C PRO A 408 -55.82 19.12 25.10
N ALA A 409 -54.92 18.29 24.60
CA ALA A 409 -55.13 16.87 24.40
C ALA A 409 -54.80 16.09 25.67
N SER A 410 -55.66 15.14 25.99
CA SER A 410 -55.60 14.23 27.13
C SER A 410 -54.41 13.26 27.08
N PRO A 411 -53.92 12.80 28.23
CA PRO A 411 -52.70 11.98 28.28
C PRO A 411 -52.99 10.50 27.96
N HIS A 412 -52.14 9.92 27.12
CA HIS A 412 -52.07 8.46 26.93
C HIS A 412 -51.21 7.81 28.03
N PRO A 413 -51.56 6.60 28.49
CA PRO A 413 -50.91 5.97 29.62
C PRO A 413 -49.57 5.33 29.28
N THR A 414 -48.65 5.49 30.20
CA THR A 414 -47.33 4.85 30.27
C THR A 414 -47.46 3.35 30.53
N PRO A 415 -46.72 2.44 29.87
CA PRO A 415 -46.61 1.07 30.32
C PRO A 415 -45.57 0.94 31.43
N GLY A 416 -45.98 0.24 32.47
CA GLY A 416 -45.27 0.09 33.72
C GLY A 416 -43.97 -0.74 33.65
N SER A 417 -43.12 -0.36 34.57
CA SER A 417 -41.96 -1.04 35.09
C SER A 417 -42.31 -2.47 35.56
N ALA A 418 -41.60 -3.49 35.04
CA ALA A 418 -41.60 -4.83 35.60
C ALA A 418 -40.23 -5.15 36.16
N THR A 419 -40.19 -5.31 37.46
CA THR A 419 -39.07 -5.78 38.28
C THR A 419 -38.81 -7.27 38.05
N PRO A 420 -37.54 -7.76 38.13
CA PRO A 420 -37.22 -9.16 37.85
C PRO A 420 -37.55 -10.08 39.03
N ALA A 421 -38.22 -11.16 38.73
CA ALA A 421 -38.42 -12.28 39.65
C ALA A 421 -37.25 -13.24 39.62
N ARG A 422 -36.79 -13.53 40.80
CA ARG A 422 -35.82 -14.51 41.23
C ARG A 422 -36.35 -15.95 40.95
N LEU A 423 -35.59 -16.80 40.33
CA LEU A 423 -35.83 -18.24 40.29
C LEU A 423 -34.68 -19.02 40.90
N THR A 424 -35.10 -19.86 41.79
CA THR A 424 -34.44 -20.78 42.70
C THR A 424 -33.82 -22.00 41.98
N GLU A 425 -32.80 -22.48 42.67
CA GLU A 425 -31.97 -23.68 42.56
C GLU A 425 -32.63 -24.97 42.10
N ALA A 426 -31.84 -25.69 41.34
CA ALA A 426 -31.34 -27.07 41.36
C ALA A 426 -32.35 -28.25 41.61
N PRO A 427 -32.05 -29.55 41.35
CA PRO A 427 -30.74 -30.18 41.57
C PRO A 427 -30.23 -31.20 40.49
N ALA A 428 -29.01 -31.62 40.76
CA ALA A 428 -28.18 -32.61 40.08
C ALA A 428 -28.72 -34.05 40.14
N SER A 429 -28.34 -34.87 39.14
CA SER A 429 -28.08 -36.32 39.26
C SER A 429 -27.18 -36.72 38.11
N ALA A 430 -25.93 -36.99 38.30
CA ALA A 430 -25.19 -38.17 38.71
C ALA A 430 -25.19 -39.29 37.66
N ALA A 431 -23.95 -39.52 37.14
CA ALA A 431 -23.26 -40.79 36.92
C ALA A 431 -23.81 -41.75 35.86
N THR A 432 -23.03 -42.16 34.89
CA THR A 432 -22.14 -43.34 34.96
C THR A 432 -21.53 -43.61 33.59
N ALA A 433 -20.24 -43.79 33.52
CA ALA A 433 -19.61 -44.68 32.54
C ALA A 433 -19.79 -46.10 33.07
N PRO A 434 -19.78 -47.13 32.24
CA PRO A 434 -18.52 -47.73 31.82
C PRO A 434 -18.51 -48.50 30.48
N GLU A 435 -17.33 -48.98 30.19
CA GLU A 435 -16.93 -50.27 29.61
C GLU A 435 -16.78 -50.44 28.09
N GLU A 436 -15.52 -50.68 27.78
CA GLU A 436 -15.02 -51.47 26.65
C GLU A 436 -15.77 -52.78 26.47
N VAL A 437 -16.03 -53.20 25.24
CA VAL A 437 -15.92 -54.63 24.80
C VAL A 437 -15.85 -54.69 23.25
N GLY A 438 -14.85 -55.37 22.75
CA GLY A 438 -14.99 -56.37 21.72
C GLY A 438 -14.62 -56.01 20.27
N ARG A 439 -13.38 -56.26 19.90
CA ARG A 439 -12.96 -56.64 18.56
C ARG A 439 -13.73 -57.86 18.07
N VAL A 440 -14.28 -57.81 16.85
CA VAL A 440 -14.46 -58.97 15.96
C VAL A 440 -14.22 -58.50 14.52
N PRO A 441 -13.52 -59.30 13.67
CA PRO A 441 -13.09 -58.92 12.34
C PRO A 441 -14.19 -59.16 11.30
N ALA A 442 -14.32 -58.28 10.33
CA ALA A 442 -15.18 -58.48 9.17
C ALA A 442 -14.33 -58.86 7.95
N GLU A 443 -14.74 -59.93 7.33
CA GLU A 443 -14.29 -60.48 6.06
C GLU A 443 -14.64 -59.58 4.84
N PRO A 444 -14.02 -59.82 3.67
CA PRO A 444 -13.99 -58.90 2.55
C PRO A 444 -15.12 -59.14 1.54
N SER A 445 -15.58 -58.12 0.88
CA SER A 445 -16.36 -58.22 -0.37
C SER A 445 -16.41 -56.92 -1.14
N PRO A 446 -16.64 -56.94 -2.46
CA PRO A 446 -15.83 -57.52 -3.52
C PRO A 446 -15.22 -56.41 -4.43
N GLU A 447 -14.26 -56.83 -5.22
CA GLU A 447 -13.63 -56.10 -6.32
C GLU A 447 -14.60 -55.26 -7.14
N SER A 448 -14.36 -53.97 -7.19
CA SER A 448 -14.79 -53.09 -8.29
C SER A 448 -13.61 -52.87 -9.21
N THR A 449 -13.77 -53.32 -10.42
CA THR A 449 -12.92 -53.20 -11.58
C THR A 449 -12.31 -51.79 -11.72
N PRO A 450 -11.02 -51.65 -11.94
CA PRO A 450 -10.41 -50.33 -12.18
C PRO A 450 -10.83 -49.81 -13.55
N ALA A 451 -11.30 -48.57 -13.57
CA ALA A 451 -11.48 -47.78 -14.79
C ALA A 451 -10.13 -47.65 -15.51
N PRO A 452 -10.12 -47.68 -16.84
CA PRO A 452 -8.88 -47.65 -17.60
C PRO A 452 -8.10 -46.34 -17.34
N ALA A 453 -6.83 -46.51 -17.04
CA ALA A 453 -5.87 -45.39 -16.95
C ALA A 453 -5.86 -44.61 -18.26
N PRO A 454 -5.73 -43.27 -18.21
CA PRO A 454 -5.55 -42.50 -19.42
C PRO A 454 -4.24 -42.93 -20.10
N HIS A 455 -4.36 -43.24 -21.38
CA HIS A 455 -3.24 -43.62 -22.24
C HIS A 455 -2.12 -42.63 -22.12
N ALA A 456 -0.90 -43.08 -21.84
CA ALA A 456 0.32 -42.34 -21.99
C ALA A 456 0.41 -41.88 -23.46
N PRO A 457 0.72 -40.60 -23.74
CA PRO A 457 0.93 -40.17 -25.11
C PRO A 457 2.16 -40.89 -25.68
N ASP A 458 2.06 -41.26 -26.94
CA ASP A 458 3.12 -41.92 -27.72
C ASP A 458 4.43 -41.12 -27.60
N ALA A 459 5.52 -41.84 -27.33
CA ALA A 459 6.87 -41.32 -27.14
C ALA A 459 7.52 -40.69 -28.39
N GLY A 460 6.71 -40.33 -29.39
CA GLY A 460 7.18 -39.88 -30.70
C GLY A 460 7.11 -38.36 -30.97
N ALA A 461 6.53 -37.55 -30.08
CA ALA A 461 6.34 -36.12 -30.38
C ALA A 461 6.27 -35.24 -29.12
N LEU A 462 7.23 -35.35 -28.19
CA LEU A 462 7.33 -34.39 -27.09
C LEU A 462 7.97 -33.10 -27.65
N ASP A 463 7.14 -32.11 -27.91
CA ASP A 463 7.57 -30.77 -28.34
C ASP A 463 7.55 -29.80 -27.12
N VAL A 464 8.34 -28.73 -27.21
CA VAL A 464 8.43 -27.70 -26.18
C VAL A 464 7.05 -27.09 -25.85
N THR A 465 6.14 -27.03 -26.84
CA THR A 465 4.79 -26.54 -26.68
C THR A 465 3.94 -27.48 -25.79
N ALA A 466 4.08 -28.78 -25.96
CA ALA A 466 3.41 -29.77 -25.10
C ALA A 466 3.94 -29.69 -23.66
N ILE A 467 5.24 -29.46 -23.47
CA ILE A 467 5.87 -29.27 -22.15
C ILE A 467 5.31 -28.01 -21.48
N ARG A 468 5.18 -26.89 -22.20
CA ARG A 468 4.61 -25.64 -21.66
C ARG A 468 3.15 -25.80 -21.26
N ARG A 469 2.35 -26.48 -22.07
CA ARG A 469 0.93 -26.73 -21.81
C ARG A 469 0.70 -27.53 -20.53
N SER A 470 1.57 -28.48 -20.23
CA SER A 470 1.50 -29.33 -19.05
C SER A 470 2.44 -28.87 -17.91
N TRP A 471 2.96 -27.63 -17.98
CA TRP A 471 3.89 -27.11 -16.97
C TRP A 471 3.27 -27.01 -15.58
N ALA A 472 1.99 -26.61 -15.49
CA ALA A 472 1.24 -26.58 -14.24
C ALA A 472 1.17 -27.97 -13.56
N GLN A 473 0.94 -29.03 -14.34
CA GLN A 473 0.90 -30.41 -13.82
C GLN A 473 2.26 -30.85 -13.26
N LEU A 474 3.36 -30.38 -13.85
CA LEU A 474 4.72 -30.64 -13.33
C LEU A 474 4.95 -29.92 -11.98
N LEU A 475 4.49 -28.68 -11.85
CA LEU A 475 4.58 -27.93 -10.61
C LEU A 475 3.74 -28.58 -9.49
N ASP A 476 2.52 -29.05 -9.79
CA ASP A 476 1.66 -29.78 -8.87
C ASP A 476 2.33 -31.08 -8.41
N ARG A 477 2.94 -31.82 -9.34
CA ARG A 477 3.65 -33.06 -9.04
C ARG A 477 4.87 -32.86 -8.13
N LEU A 478 5.58 -31.72 -8.28
CA LEU A 478 6.66 -31.34 -7.37
C LEU A 478 6.13 -31.02 -5.97
N GLY A 479 4.96 -30.38 -5.88
CA GLY A 479 4.26 -30.11 -4.63
C GLY A 479 3.86 -31.41 -3.89
N GLU A 480 3.26 -32.37 -4.60
CA GLU A 480 2.90 -33.70 -4.05
C GLU A 480 4.12 -34.47 -3.52
N ARG A 481 5.27 -34.32 -4.17
CA ARG A 481 6.55 -34.89 -3.72
C ARG A 481 7.23 -34.10 -2.60
N ARG A 482 6.55 -33.10 -2.01
CA ARG A 482 7.06 -32.18 -0.96
C ARG A 482 8.33 -31.42 -1.35
N GLN A 483 8.52 -31.14 -2.64
CA GLN A 483 9.65 -30.35 -3.15
C GLN A 483 9.27 -28.86 -3.30
N MET A 484 8.70 -28.26 -2.25
CA MET A 484 8.16 -26.90 -2.23
C MET A 484 9.17 -25.83 -2.72
N ILE A 485 10.45 -25.97 -2.33
CA ILE A 485 11.49 -25.01 -2.74
C ILE A 485 11.76 -25.10 -4.25
N LEU A 486 11.73 -26.31 -4.82
CA LEU A 486 11.93 -26.53 -6.23
C LEU A 486 10.71 -26.04 -7.03
N GLN A 487 9.50 -26.31 -6.55
CA GLN A 487 8.25 -25.80 -7.10
C GLN A 487 8.26 -24.27 -7.16
N ALA A 488 8.49 -23.57 -6.04
CA ALA A 488 8.56 -22.13 -5.98
C ALA A 488 9.69 -21.52 -6.87
N SER A 489 10.82 -22.24 -7.03
CA SER A 489 11.89 -21.82 -7.91
C SER A 489 11.52 -21.90 -9.39
N LEU A 490 10.56 -22.74 -9.77
CA LEU A 490 10.11 -23.01 -11.13
C LEU A 490 8.85 -22.24 -11.54
N GLU A 491 8.11 -21.63 -10.59
CA GLU A 491 6.89 -20.83 -10.88
C GLU A 491 7.12 -19.69 -11.87
N SER A 492 8.32 -19.13 -11.88
CA SER A 492 8.70 -18.01 -12.77
C SER A 492 9.62 -18.45 -13.93
N VAL A 493 9.70 -19.75 -14.19
CA VAL A 493 10.57 -20.33 -15.20
C VAL A 493 9.72 -20.94 -16.31
N THR A 494 10.15 -20.76 -17.55
CA THR A 494 9.50 -21.36 -18.72
C THR A 494 10.46 -22.30 -19.46
N ALA A 495 9.92 -23.36 -20.08
CA ALA A 495 10.68 -24.19 -20.99
C ALA A 495 11.01 -23.40 -22.27
N ALA A 496 12.30 -23.12 -22.50
CA ALA A 496 12.75 -22.34 -23.65
C ALA A 496 12.87 -23.19 -24.92
N ALA A 497 13.49 -24.37 -24.81
CA ALA A 497 13.66 -25.30 -25.89
C ALA A 497 13.77 -26.74 -25.36
N TYR A 498 13.42 -27.72 -26.22
CA TYR A 498 13.61 -29.14 -25.97
C TYR A 498 14.04 -29.82 -27.26
N ASP A 499 15.18 -30.53 -27.22
CA ASP A 499 15.80 -31.20 -28.38
C ASP A 499 15.64 -32.75 -28.37
N GLY A 500 14.79 -33.28 -27.46
CA GLY A 500 14.59 -34.71 -27.24
C GLY A 500 15.48 -35.28 -26.14
N GLU A 501 16.62 -34.68 -25.83
CA GLU A 501 17.52 -35.08 -24.74
C GLU A 501 17.73 -33.98 -23.69
N THR A 502 17.77 -32.71 -24.09
CA THR A 502 18.08 -31.57 -23.22
C THR A 502 16.90 -30.60 -23.16
N LEU A 503 16.47 -30.29 -21.96
CA LEU A 503 15.47 -29.26 -21.67
C LEU A 503 16.17 -27.97 -21.25
N GLU A 504 15.99 -26.91 -22.02
CA GLU A 504 16.45 -25.57 -21.66
C GLU A 504 15.39 -24.83 -20.87
N LEU A 505 15.75 -24.39 -19.65
CA LEU A 505 14.90 -23.61 -18.76
C LEU A 505 15.34 -22.14 -18.78
N ALA A 506 14.43 -21.24 -19.15
CA ALA A 506 14.66 -19.80 -19.14
C ALA A 506 14.37 -19.22 -17.76
N PHE A 507 15.36 -18.60 -17.15
CA PHE A 507 15.26 -17.90 -15.85
C PHE A 507 15.32 -16.39 -16.06
N PRO A 508 14.48 -15.61 -15.36
CA PRO A 508 14.58 -14.16 -15.37
C PRO A 508 15.96 -13.67 -14.91
N PRO A 509 16.50 -12.59 -15.50
CA PRO A 509 17.78 -12.03 -15.08
C PRO A 509 17.72 -11.63 -13.60
N GLY A 510 18.73 -12.05 -12.81
CA GLY A 510 18.81 -11.76 -11.37
C GLY A 510 18.44 -12.92 -10.44
N LYS A 511 17.76 -13.98 -10.88
CA LYS A 511 17.37 -15.12 -10.03
C LYS A 511 18.46 -16.22 -9.92
N LYS A 512 19.68 -15.85 -9.57
CA LYS A 512 20.80 -16.79 -9.39
C LYS A 512 20.52 -17.92 -8.39
N PHE A 513 19.75 -17.63 -7.34
CA PHE A 513 19.36 -18.61 -6.34
C PHE A 513 18.47 -19.72 -6.93
N ALA A 514 17.48 -19.38 -7.75
CA ALA A 514 16.60 -20.36 -8.40
C ALA A 514 17.39 -21.28 -9.34
N VAL A 515 18.30 -20.72 -10.14
CA VAL A 515 19.22 -21.50 -10.99
C VAL A 515 20.03 -22.49 -10.16
N GLN A 516 20.64 -22.04 -9.07
CA GLN A 516 21.45 -22.89 -8.19
C GLN A 516 20.62 -24.01 -7.53
N LYS A 517 19.36 -23.72 -7.14
CA LYS A 517 18.46 -24.71 -6.54
C LYS A 517 18.02 -25.77 -7.55
N VAL A 518 17.67 -25.39 -8.78
CA VAL A 518 17.33 -26.35 -9.83
C VAL A 518 18.55 -27.21 -10.20
N GLN A 519 19.74 -26.61 -10.27
CA GLN A 519 20.99 -27.37 -10.51
C GLN A 519 21.32 -28.33 -9.36
N SER A 520 21.14 -27.93 -8.10
CA SER A 520 21.42 -28.79 -6.94
C SER A 520 20.42 -29.93 -6.78
N LYS A 521 19.17 -29.75 -7.22
CA LYS A 521 18.07 -30.72 -7.14
C LYS A 521 17.62 -31.22 -8.51
N HIS A 522 18.56 -31.30 -9.45
CA HIS A 522 18.27 -31.71 -10.83
C HIS A 522 17.71 -33.14 -10.92
N GLN A 523 18.04 -34.01 -9.96
CA GLN A 523 17.59 -35.38 -9.94
C GLN A 523 16.12 -35.50 -9.58
N GLU A 524 15.67 -34.75 -8.54
CA GLU A 524 14.26 -34.68 -8.13
C GLU A 524 13.38 -34.04 -9.21
N PHE A 525 13.90 -33.02 -9.92
CA PHE A 525 13.21 -32.46 -11.06
C PHE A 525 13.03 -33.46 -12.20
N ARG A 526 14.10 -34.19 -12.57
CA ARG A 526 14.06 -35.22 -13.63
C ARG A 526 13.10 -36.35 -13.31
N GLU A 527 12.96 -36.73 -12.05
CA GLU A 527 12.01 -37.73 -11.61
C GLU A 527 10.56 -37.23 -11.71
N ALA A 528 10.28 -35.99 -11.27
CA ALA A 528 8.96 -35.39 -11.42
C ALA A 528 8.59 -35.18 -12.89
N PHE A 529 9.57 -34.80 -13.72
CA PHE A 529 9.39 -34.67 -15.17
C PHE A 529 9.10 -36.01 -15.84
N ALA A 530 9.78 -37.09 -15.40
CA ALA A 530 9.51 -38.42 -15.89
C ALA A 530 8.12 -38.95 -15.52
N ASP A 531 7.59 -38.55 -14.36
CA ASP A 531 6.23 -38.90 -13.95
C ASP A 531 5.16 -38.30 -14.86
N VAL A 532 5.40 -37.08 -15.36
CA VAL A 532 4.44 -36.33 -16.19
C VAL A 532 4.62 -36.63 -17.68
N PHE A 533 5.86 -36.67 -18.14
CA PHE A 533 6.18 -36.74 -19.57
C PHE A 533 6.80 -38.08 -20.01
N GLY A 534 7.11 -38.98 -19.08
CA GLY A 534 7.68 -40.30 -19.40
C GLY A 534 9.17 -40.27 -19.78
N VAL A 535 9.83 -39.11 -19.82
CA VAL A 535 11.23 -38.94 -20.24
C VAL A 535 12.06 -38.22 -19.17
N ARG A 536 13.39 -38.46 -19.17
CA ARG A 536 14.31 -37.87 -18.19
C ARG A 536 15.32 -36.96 -18.89
N PRO A 537 14.99 -35.70 -19.18
CA PRO A 537 15.88 -34.81 -19.92
C PRO A 537 17.11 -34.40 -19.12
N ARG A 538 18.18 -33.99 -19.83
CA ARG A 538 19.24 -33.18 -19.24
C ARG A 538 18.72 -31.75 -19.08
N ILE A 539 19.07 -31.07 -17.97
CA ILE A 539 18.59 -29.74 -17.70
C ILE A 539 19.70 -28.73 -17.99
N ARG A 540 19.37 -27.71 -18.79
CA ARG A 540 20.22 -26.57 -19.06
C ARG A 540 19.50 -25.30 -18.62
N CYS A 541 20.10 -24.57 -17.66
CA CYS A 541 19.55 -23.30 -17.19
C CYS A 541 20.17 -22.15 -17.98
N VAL A 542 19.34 -21.32 -18.60
CA VAL A 542 19.75 -20.15 -19.39
C VAL A 542 19.15 -18.89 -18.77
N ALA A 543 19.97 -17.86 -18.55
CA ALA A 543 19.47 -16.55 -18.12
C ALA A 543 18.89 -15.81 -19.35
N ARG A 544 17.59 -15.81 -19.47
CA ARG A 544 16.83 -15.15 -20.54
C ARG A 544 15.49 -14.68 -19.96
N GLU A 545 14.96 -13.57 -20.47
CA GLU A 545 13.58 -13.20 -20.12
C GLU A 545 12.64 -14.34 -20.50
N PRO A 546 11.73 -14.75 -19.60
CA PRO A 546 10.74 -15.77 -19.93
C PRO A 546 9.91 -15.25 -21.12
N LEU A 547 9.73 -16.10 -22.11
CA LEU A 547 8.81 -15.83 -23.21
C LEU A 547 7.41 -15.76 -22.58
N VAL A 548 6.84 -14.56 -22.51
CA VAL A 548 5.44 -14.37 -22.15
C VAL A 548 4.64 -14.92 -23.32
N ASP A 549 4.08 -16.11 -23.16
CA ASP A 549 3.09 -16.62 -24.09
C ASP A 549 1.90 -15.64 -24.10
N ALA A 550 1.58 -15.11 -25.26
CA ALA A 550 0.29 -14.51 -25.48
C ALA A 550 -0.80 -15.52 -25.04
N PRO A 551 -1.93 -15.06 -24.43
CA PRO A 551 -2.97 -15.98 -24.01
C PRO A 551 -3.33 -16.87 -25.18
N LEU A 552 -3.22 -18.19 -24.97
CA LEU A 552 -3.69 -19.18 -25.90
C LEU A 552 -5.19 -18.93 -26.05
N ILE A 553 -5.60 -18.39 -27.19
CA ILE A 553 -6.95 -18.52 -27.68
C ILE A 553 -7.15 -20.02 -27.83
N GLU A 554 -8.11 -20.59 -27.13
CA GLU A 554 -8.55 -21.96 -27.33
C GLU A 554 -9.14 -22.06 -28.73
N ASP A 555 -8.31 -22.38 -29.71
CA ASP A 555 -8.73 -22.78 -31.04
C ASP A 555 -9.04 -24.28 -31.02
N ASP A 556 -10.25 -24.62 -30.62
CA ASP A 556 -10.83 -25.95 -30.84
C ASP A 556 -12.31 -25.84 -31.32
N GLU A 557 -12.65 -24.76 -32.01
CA GLU A 557 -13.76 -24.80 -32.99
C GLU A 557 -13.21 -24.43 -34.38
N PRO A 558 -13.45 -25.25 -35.41
CA PRO A 558 -13.10 -24.87 -36.77
C PRO A 558 -13.80 -23.54 -37.10
N SER A 559 -13.02 -22.57 -37.52
CA SER A 559 -13.54 -21.26 -37.94
C SER A 559 -14.76 -21.46 -38.83
N PRO A 560 -15.93 -20.88 -38.47
CA PRO A 560 -17.12 -21.03 -39.29
C PRO A 560 -16.83 -20.53 -40.72
N SER A 561 -17.30 -21.26 -41.70
CA SER A 561 -17.15 -20.85 -43.10
C SER A 561 -17.79 -19.46 -43.28
N HIS A 562 -17.33 -18.72 -44.30
CA HIS A 562 -17.87 -17.40 -44.58
C HIS A 562 -19.41 -17.44 -44.70
N GLU A 563 -19.96 -18.53 -45.25
CA GLU A 563 -21.42 -18.73 -45.40
C GLU A 563 -22.11 -18.92 -44.02
N ASP A 564 -21.46 -19.63 -43.07
CA ASP A 564 -22.02 -19.81 -41.72
C ASP A 564 -22.00 -18.52 -40.91
N ALA A 565 -20.96 -17.69 -41.07
CA ALA A 565 -20.85 -16.39 -40.40
C ALA A 565 -21.91 -15.42 -40.92
N VAL A 566 -22.16 -15.40 -42.23
CA VAL A 566 -23.23 -14.60 -42.88
C VAL A 566 -24.60 -15.09 -42.46
N ALA A 567 -24.82 -16.40 -42.34
CA ALA A 567 -26.07 -16.98 -41.86
C ALA A 567 -26.38 -16.61 -40.40
N ARG A 568 -25.39 -16.62 -39.52
CA ARG A 568 -25.52 -16.16 -38.11
C ARG A 568 -25.84 -14.66 -38.04
N LEU A 569 -25.16 -13.81 -38.79
CA LEU A 569 -25.43 -12.38 -38.83
C LEU A 569 -26.87 -12.06 -39.34
N LYS A 570 -27.36 -12.81 -40.31
CA LYS A 570 -28.78 -12.69 -40.77
C LYS A 570 -29.76 -13.08 -39.66
N GLN A 571 -29.46 -14.10 -38.89
CA GLN A 571 -30.33 -14.63 -37.86
C GLN A 571 -30.34 -13.79 -36.57
N GLU A 572 -29.19 -13.25 -36.15
CA GLU A 572 -29.05 -12.50 -34.89
C GLU A 572 -29.35 -11.00 -35.04
N LEU A 573 -29.07 -10.40 -36.21
CA LEU A 573 -29.19 -8.95 -36.44
C LEU A 573 -30.29 -8.56 -37.43
N GLY A 574 -30.95 -9.52 -38.08
CA GLY A 574 -31.99 -9.24 -39.08
C GLY A 574 -31.46 -8.47 -40.31
N ALA A 575 -30.18 -8.64 -40.64
CA ALA A 575 -29.52 -7.92 -41.72
C ALA A 575 -29.78 -8.59 -43.08
N GLU A 576 -30.16 -7.81 -44.09
CA GLU A 576 -30.17 -8.23 -45.49
C GLU A 576 -28.82 -7.91 -46.13
N VAL A 577 -28.24 -8.87 -46.87
CA VAL A 577 -26.97 -8.69 -47.58
C VAL A 577 -27.29 -8.23 -49.00
N GLU A 578 -26.94 -7.00 -49.36
CA GLU A 578 -26.89 -6.54 -50.74
C GLU A 578 -25.57 -6.98 -51.38
N GLU A 579 -25.65 -7.77 -52.45
CA GLU A 579 -24.50 -8.05 -53.30
C GLU A 579 -24.17 -6.79 -54.13
N VAL A 580 -23.00 -6.20 -53.82
CA VAL A 580 -22.43 -5.12 -54.63
C VAL A 580 -21.63 -5.78 -55.76
N GLU A 581 -22.11 -5.71 -56.99
CA GLU A 581 -21.34 -6.09 -58.20
C GLU A 581 -20.06 -5.23 -58.25
N GLU A 582 -18.89 -5.89 -58.19
CA GLU A 582 -17.62 -5.25 -58.50
C GLU A 582 -17.61 -4.77 -59.95
N VAL A 583 -17.63 -3.47 -60.13
CA VAL A 583 -17.32 -2.84 -61.41
C VAL A 583 -15.80 -2.96 -61.59
N GLY A 584 -15.37 -3.87 -62.45
CA GLY A 584 -13.97 -4.08 -62.83
C GLY A 584 -13.36 -2.87 -63.54
N PRO A 585 -12.02 -2.87 -63.75
CA PRO A 585 -11.14 -1.72 -63.88
C PRO A 585 -11.36 -0.82 -65.07
#